data_9cf60969ef09c3ce6449e224cdd146c9
#
_entry.id   9cf60969ef09c3ce6449e224cdd146c9
#
_cell.length_a   1.000
_cell.length_b   1.000
_cell.length_c   1.000
_cell.angle_alpha   90.00
_cell.angle_beta   90.00
_cell.angle_gamma   90.00
#
_symmetry.space_group_name_H-M   'P 1'
#
loop_
_entity.id
_entity.type
_entity.pdbx_description
1 polymer ?
#
loop_
_entity_poly.entity_id
_entity_poly.type
_entity_poly.pdbx_seq_one_letter_code
_entity_poly.pdbx_strand_id
1 'polypeptide(L)'
;RILEASGSFNDTTAALEKALAESKLTLHAKRDMTYTDKQQQARVYVLTSPGYMDAAKDEAAGTISAQILRIGVYEYGEGKKVHVNMANPTAHAMVFYAGSKNYANLLAAAKAVGQEIKDVASKIQGTAVSVQLEPIRTEKALNKFNGDGPAKMMAKFRNWSESQNSAFEDKPENFAAVVARVESSLRASSDKGVEDSSGWTMLSKIPVGSNAVYFGVSNDYTENKCIRINSDFRSEGKSKDAPYPGVDHTPALPLEVLVINDGNKVRTVHYGQMWRMQLYFWDSGYMAFAKNTLIPSIIFSSIDSTLTATASAAK
;
A
#
# COMPACT_ATOMS: atom_id res chain seq x y z
N ARG A 1 -2.47 14.08 -1.84
CA ARG A 1 -1.99 14.72 -3.08
C ARG A 1 -0.90 15.70 -2.72
N ILE A 2 0.19 15.75 -3.51
CA ILE A 2 1.36 16.60 -3.22
C ILE A 2 1.70 17.52 -4.38
N LEU A 3 1.28 17.19 -5.62
CA LEU A 3 1.52 18.01 -6.80
C LEU A 3 0.36 17.87 -7.80
N GLU A 4 0.01 18.98 -8.46
CA GLU A 4 -0.71 19.01 -9.73
C GLU A 4 0.31 19.37 -10.82
N ALA A 5 0.62 18.42 -11.69
CA ALA A 5 1.64 18.60 -12.72
C ALA A 5 1.09 19.38 -13.92
N SER A 6 1.96 20.16 -14.57
CA SER A 6 1.60 20.94 -15.77
C SER A 6 1.78 20.15 -17.07
N GLY A 7 2.53 19.03 -17.03
CA GLY A 7 2.81 18.18 -18.19
C GLY A 7 1.79 17.05 -18.36
N SER A 8 1.96 16.28 -19.45
CA SER A 8 1.22 15.05 -19.68
C SER A 8 1.56 13.98 -18.65
N PHE A 9 0.79 12.89 -18.64
CA PHE A 9 1.09 11.73 -17.78
C PHE A 9 2.50 11.17 -18.05
N ASN A 10 2.87 11.03 -19.32
CA ASN A 10 4.18 10.52 -19.71
C ASN A 10 5.32 11.47 -19.31
N ASP A 11 5.16 12.79 -19.52
CA ASP A 11 6.16 13.77 -19.11
C ASP A 11 6.32 13.78 -17.58
N THR A 12 5.21 13.74 -16.86
CA THR A 12 5.21 13.74 -15.39
C THR A 12 5.88 12.47 -14.82
N THR A 13 5.56 11.30 -15.38
CA THR A 13 6.16 10.03 -14.93
C THR A 13 7.65 9.98 -15.26
N ALA A 14 8.07 10.45 -16.44
CA ALA A 14 9.48 10.54 -16.81
C ALA A 14 10.25 11.51 -15.90
N ALA A 15 9.67 12.69 -15.61
CA ALA A 15 10.27 13.65 -14.70
C ALA A 15 10.38 13.12 -13.27
N LEU A 16 9.36 12.40 -12.78
CA LEU A 16 9.40 11.74 -11.47
C LEU A 16 10.50 10.68 -11.42
N GLU A 17 10.59 9.82 -12.43
CA GLU A 17 11.60 8.76 -12.50
C GLU A 17 13.02 9.35 -12.50
N LYS A 18 13.24 10.44 -13.24
CA LYS A 18 14.52 11.17 -13.22
C LYS A 18 14.80 11.74 -11.83
N ALA A 19 13.83 12.41 -11.22
CA ALA A 19 14.00 13.00 -9.90
C ALA A 19 14.26 11.93 -8.81
N LEU A 20 13.63 10.76 -8.91
CA LEU A 20 13.88 9.62 -8.03
C LEU A 20 15.30 9.08 -8.20
N ALA A 21 15.80 8.95 -9.43
CA ALA A 21 17.17 8.50 -9.69
C ALA A 21 18.24 9.43 -9.12
N GLU A 22 17.91 10.71 -8.94
CA GLU A 22 18.78 11.73 -8.33
C GLU A 22 18.57 11.89 -6.82
N SER A 23 17.67 11.11 -6.22
CA SER A 23 17.33 11.17 -4.79
C SER A 23 18.04 10.10 -3.98
N LYS A 24 17.83 10.10 -2.66
CA LYS A 24 18.28 9.03 -1.76
C LYS A 24 17.29 7.87 -1.69
N LEU A 25 16.13 7.99 -2.32
CA LEU A 25 15.12 6.94 -2.35
C LEU A 25 15.53 5.83 -3.33
N THR A 26 15.23 4.59 -2.96
CA THR A 26 15.46 3.44 -3.83
C THR A 26 14.15 3.03 -4.50
N LEU A 27 14.10 3.09 -5.83
CA LEU A 27 12.96 2.61 -6.61
C LEU A 27 13.09 1.09 -6.82
N HIS A 28 12.10 0.34 -6.35
CA HIS A 28 12.04 -1.13 -6.47
C HIS A 28 11.14 -1.60 -7.60
N ALA A 29 10.02 -0.92 -7.82
CA ALA A 29 9.06 -1.28 -8.84
C ALA A 29 8.20 -0.09 -9.26
N LYS A 30 7.67 -0.20 -10.48
CA LYS A 30 6.59 0.65 -11.00
C LYS A 30 5.58 -0.22 -11.73
N ARG A 31 4.30 0.15 -11.65
CA ARG A 31 3.24 -0.56 -12.37
C ARG A 31 2.19 0.42 -12.87
N ASP A 32 1.87 0.32 -14.15
CA ASP A 32 0.70 0.97 -14.73
C ASP A 32 -0.55 0.22 -14.23
N MET A 33 -1.49 0.98 -13.70
CA MET A 33 -2.69 0.41 -13.08
C MET A 33 -3.71 0.04 -14.13
N THR A 34 -4.33 -1.11 -13.95
CA THR A 34 -5.40 -1.59 -14.83
C THR A 34 -6.76 -1.25 -14.23
N TYR A 35 -7.59 -0.55 -15.00
CA TYR A 35 -8.98 -0.31 -14.65
C TYR A 35 -9.84 -0.14 -15.93
N THR A 36 -11.15 -0.30 -15.78
CA THR A 36 -12.06 -0.39 -16.94
C THR A 36 -12.30 0.93 -17.64
N ASP A 37 -12.04 2.06 -16.99
CA ASP A 37 -12.09 3.37 -17.64
C ASP A 37 -10.74 3.66 -18.32
N LYS A 38 -10.65 3.26 -19.59
CA LYS A 38 -9.43 3.41 -20.40
C LYS A 38 -9.06 4.86 -20.74
N GLN A 39 -9.85 5.84 -20.31
CA GLN A 39 -9.59 7.25 -20.60
C GLN A 39 -8.61 7.90 -19.62
N GLN A 40 -8.36 7.27 -18.48
CA GLN A 40 -7.45 7.77 -17.45
C GLN A 40 -6.27 6.83 -17.30
N GLN A 41 -5.12 7.39 -16.92
CA GLN A 41 -3.90 6.63 -16.65
C GLN A 41 -3.54 6.76 -15.16
N ALA A 42 -2.97 5.72 -14.61
CA ALA A 42 -2.40 5.76 -13.28
C ALA A 42 -1.19 4.84 -13.18
N ARG A 43 -0.20 5.22 -12.38
CA ARG A 43 1.02 4.44 -12.11
C ARG A 43 1.37 4.52 -10.64
N VAL A 44 1.69 3.37 -10.04
CA VAL A 44 2.26 3.30 -8.70
C VAL A 44 3.76 3.06 -8.77
N TYR A 45 4.49 3.67 -7.84
CA TYR A 45 5.92 3.47 -7.59
C TYR A 45 6.11 2.93 -6.19
N VAL A 46 6.91 1.88 -6.06
CA VAL A 46 7.26 1.24 -4.78
C VAL A 46 8.71 1.59 -4.45
N LEU A 47 8.90 2.18 -3.28
CA LEU A 47 10.16 2.79 -2.88
C LEU A 47 10.54 2.39 -1.46
N THR A 48 11.83 2.55 -1.14
CA THR A 48 12.32 2.60 0.24
C THR A 48 13.24 3.79 0.43
N SER A 49 13.45 4.19 1.68
CA SER A 49 14.48 5.15 2.07
C SER A 49 15.48 4.44 2.98
N PRO A 50 16.78 4.39 2.62
CA PRO A 50 17.79 3.78 3.47
C PRO A 50 17.83 4.38 4.88
N GLY A 51 17.67 5.70 5.00
CA GLY A 51 17.64 6.39 6.30
C GLY A 51 16.42 6.00 7.14
N TYR A 52 15.26 5.82 6.53
CA TYR A 52 14.05 5.38 7.25
C TYR A 52 14.16 3.90 7.65
N MET A 53 14.70 3.05 6.77
CA MET A 53 14.95 1.64 7.09
C MET A 53 15.97 1.49 8.22
N ASP A 54 17.06 2.30 8.24
CA ASP A 54 18.03 2.28 9.33
C ASP A 54 17.42 2.73 10.66
N ALA A 55 16.57 3.77 10.65
CA ALA A 55 15.86 4.21 11.84
C ALA A 55 14.92 3.12 12.42
N ALA A 56 14.39 2.25 11.57
CA ALA A 56 13.44 1.19 11.95
C ALA A 56 14.07 -0.21 12.05
N LYS A 57 15.38 -0.35 11.94
CA LYS A 57 16.08 -1.65 11.85
C LYS A 57 15.90 -2.57 13.06
N ASP A 58 15.67 -1.98 14.25
CA ASP A 58 15.51 -2.71 15.51
C ASP A 58 14.03 -2.98 15.85
N GLU A 59 13.11 -2.57 14.98
CA GLU A 59 11.68 -2.78 15.17
C GLU A 59 11.26 -4.22 14.81
N ALA A 60 10.10 -4.61 15.33
CA ALA A 60 9.56 -5.93 15.07
C ALA A 60 9.40 -6.17 13.54
N ALA A 61 9.86 -7.32 13.07
CA ALA A 61 9.81 -7.67 11.64
C ALA A 61 8.40 -7.54 11.00
N GLY A 62 7.34 -7.69 11.80
CA GLY A 62 5.97 -7.49 11.35
C GLY A 62 5.60 -6.05 10.99
N THR A 63 6.42 -5.05 11.34
CA THR A 63 6.15 -3.63 11.05
C THR A 63 6.74 -3.14 9.73
N ILE A 64 7.40 -4.00 8.96
CA ILE A 64 8.16 -3.62 7.76
C ILE A 64 7.30 -2.89 6.69
N SER A 65 6.00 -3.13 6.68
CA SER A 65 5.09 -2.44 5.75
C SER A 65 5.09 -0.91 5.93
N ALA A 66 5.44 -0.41 7.11
CA ALA A 66 5.58 1.02 7.35
C ALA A 66 6.78 1.65 6.61
N GLN A 67 7.80 0.83 6.29
CA GLN A 67 9.02 1.26 5.61
C GLN A 67 8.87 1.27 4.08
N ILE A 68 7.80 0.68 3.56
CA ILE A 68 7.54 0.62 2.13
C ILE A 68 6.76 1.86 1.71
N LEU A 69 7.42 2.71 0.95
CA LEU A 69 6.89 3.98 0.48
C LEU A 69 6.20 3.79 -0.87
N ARG A 70 5.13 4.55 -1.11
CA ARG A 70 4.38 4.46 -2.36
C ARG A 70 4.00 5.83 -2.86
N ILE A 71 4.30 6.07 -4.14
CA ILE A 71 3.90 7.27 -4.87
C ILE A 71 2.93 6.85 -5.97
N GLY A 72 1.83 7.57 -6.14
CA GLY A 72 0.91 7.46 -7.26
C GLY A 72 1.02 8.65 -8.18
N VAL A 73 0.98 8.39 -9.49
CA VAL A 73 0.75 9.39 -10.52
C VAL A 73 -0.53 9.01 -11.23
N TYR A 74 -1.46 9.93 -11.40
CA TYR A 74 -2.74 9.61 -12.04
C TYR A 74 -3.35 10.82 -12.76
N GLU A 75 -4.12 10.54 -13.81
CA GLU A 75 -4.95 11.51 -14.51
C GLU A 75 -6.33 11.60 -13.88
N TYR A 76 -6.89 12.81 -13.82
CA TYR A 76 -8.25 13.02 -13.35
C TYR A 76 -8.89 14.28 -13.96
N GLY A 77 -10.21 14.20 -14.16
CA GLY A 77 -11.06 15.31 -14.58
C GLY A 77 -11.10 15.53 -16.11
N GLU A 78 -11.96 16.44 -16.53
CA GLU A 78 -12.20 16.72 -17.96
C GLU A 78 -10.93 17.17 -18.71
N GLY A 79 -10.05 17.91 -18.05
CA GLY A 79 -8.77 18.35 -18.62
C GLY A 79 -7.65 17.31 -18.50
N LYS A 80 -7.93 16.09 -18.04
CA LYS A 80 -6.93 15.05 -17.75
C LYS A 80 -5.72 15.60 -16.98
N LYS A 81 -5.99 16.36 -15.94
CA LYS A 81 -4.93 16.89 -15.09
C LYS A 81 -4.18 15.75 -14.42
N VAL A 82 -2.87 15.87 -14.41
CA VAL A 82 -1.99 14.87 -13.82
C VAL A 82 -1.68 15.25 -12.38
N HIS A 83 -1.89 14.31 -11.47
CA HIS A 83 -1.64 14.50 -10.05
C HIS A 83 -0.60 13.51 -9.55
N VAL A 84 0.20 13.97 -8.61
CA VAL A 84 1.10 13.12 -7.83
C VAL A 84 0.61 13.09 -6.39
N ASN A 85 0.51 11.87 -5.84
CA ASN A 85 0.18 11.66 -4.44
C ASN A 85 1.08 10.60 -3.80
N MET A 86 0.97 10.40 -2.50
CA MET A 86 1.72 9.37 -1.78
C MET A 86 0.84 8.73 -0.70
N ALA A 87 1.09 7.47 -0.37
CA ALA A 87 0.69 6.94 0.92
C ALA A 87 1.44 7.69 2.02
N ASN A 88 0.73 8.16 3.06
CA ASN A 88 1.32 9.02 4.08
C ASN A 88 2.24 8.21 5.03
N PRO A 89 3.59 8.36 4.96
CA PRO A 89 4.50 7.61 5.81
C PRO A 89 4.28 7.88 7.30
N THR A 90 3.89 9.11 7.64
CA THR A 90 3.61 9.50 9.03
C THR A 90 2.40 8.74 9.59
N ALA A 91 1.34 8.58 8.80
CA ALA A 91 0.17 7.80 9.21
C ALA A 91 0.52 6.32 9.36
N HIS A 92 1.36 5.75 8.47
CA HIS A 92 1.86 4.39 8.61
C HIS A 92 2.69 4.21 9.90
N ALA A 93 3.59 5.14 10.19
CA ALA A 93 4.36 5.10 11.43
C ALA A 93 3.45 5.12 12.67
N MET A 94 2.42 5.96 12.67
CA MET A 94 1.43 6.02 13.76
C MET A 94 0.68 4.70 13.96
N VAL A 95 0.42 3.94 12.89
CA VAL A 95 -0.27 2.65 12.96
C VAL A 95 0.68 1.53 13.40
N PHE A 96 1.83 1.41 12.74
CA PHE A 96 2.70 0.24 12.88
C PHE A 96 3.65 0.34 14.08
N TYR A 97 4.03 1.55 14.50
CA TYR A 97 5.00 1.75 15.58
C TYR A 97 4.39 2.28 16.88
N ALA A 98 3.06 2.31 17.00
CA ALA A 98 2.36 2.85 18.16
C ALA A 98 2.84 2.28 19.52
N GLY A 99 3.30 1.03 19.55
CA GLY A 99 3.80 0.36 20.74
C GLY A 99 5.33 0.39 20.89
N SER A 100 6.05 1.01 19.95
CA SER A 100 7.51 1.05 19.99
C SER A 100 8.02 1.99 21.07
N LYS A 101 9.09 1.58 21.75
CA LYS A 101 9.84 2.45 22.68
C LYS A 101 10.54 3.60 21.95
N ASN A 102 10.78 3.43 20.63
CA ASN A 102 11.44 4.40 19.76
C ASN A 102 10.43 5.22 18.94
N TYR A 103 9.16 5.20 19.28
CA TYR A 103 8.05 5.79 18.50
C TYR A 103 8.31 7.22 18.05
N ALA A 104 8.79 8.09 18.94
CA ALA A 104 9.03 9.50 18.62
C ALA A 104 10.07 9.67 17.49
N ASN A 105 11.16 8.89 17.52
CA ASN A 105 12.20 8.93 16.49
C ASN A 105 11.69 8.36 15.17
N LEU A 106 10.93 7.26 15.21
CA LEU A 106 10.30 6.65 14.03
C LEU A 106 9.30 7.58 13.38
N LEU A 107 8.51 8.29 14.18
CA LEU A 107 7.58 9.30 13.68
C LEU A 107 8.32 10.49 13.03
N ALA A 108 9.44 10.92 13.63
CA ALA A 108 10.29 11.96 13.06
C ALA A 108 10.92 11.50 11.72
N ALA A 109 11.43 10.26 11.66
CA ALA A 109 11.97 9.69 10.44
C ALA A 109 10.90 9.54 9.34
N ALA A 110 9.69 9.14 9.70
CA ALA A 110 8.56 9.06 8.78
C ALA A 110 8.16 10.44 8.22
N LYS A 111 8.19 11.48 9.05
CA LYS A 111 7.97 12.87 8.60
C LYS A 111 9.08 13.33 7.65
N ALA A 112 10.33 13.02 7.97
CA ALA A 112 11.49 13.38 7.14
C ALA A 112 11.40 12.72 5.76
N VAL A 113 11.10 11.43 5.68
CA VAL A 113 10.95 10.74 4.39
C VAL A 113 9.72 11.21 3.61
N GLY A 114 8.64 11.59 4.30
CA GLY A 114 7.49 12.23 3.66
C GLY A 114 7.86 13.59 3.03
N GLN A 115 8.76 14.36 3.67
CA GLN A 115 9.28 15.57 3.10
C GLN A 115 10.22 15.28 1.91
N GLU A 116 11.08 14.27 2.01
CA GLU A 116 11.96 13.86 0.90
C GLU A 116 11.15 13.51 -0.36
N ILE A 117 10.02 12.81 -0.22
CA ILE A 117 9.11 12.54 -1.35
C ILE A 117 8.54 13.84 -1.94
N LYS A 118 8.17 14.80 -1.11
CA LYS A 118 7.68 16.11 -1.58
C LYS A 118 8.77 16.88 -2.30
N ASP A 119 10.01 16.82 -1.81
CA ASP A 119 11.16 17.47 -2.44
C ASP A 119 11.46 16.85 -3.82
N VAL A 120 11.34 15.52 -3.95
CA VAL A 120 11.41 14.84 -5.25
C VAL A 120 10.30 15.33 -6.17
N ALA A 121 9.06 15.37 -5.70
CA ALA A 121 7.93 15.83 -6.51
C ALA A 121 8.06 17.31 -6.92
N SER A 122 8.68 18.16 -6.10
CA SER A 122 8.89 19.58 -6.41
C SER A 122 9.81 19.84 -7.60
N LYS A 123 10.59 18.85 -8.03
CA LYS A 123 11.41 18.91 -9.24
C LYS A 123 10.60 18.73 -10.53
N ILE A 124 9.35 18.32 -10.42
CA ILE A 124 8.42 18.17 -11.54
C ILE A 124 7.74 19.52 -11.76
N GLN A 125 7.62 19.94 -13.02
CA GLN A 125 6.91 21.18 -13.35
C GLN A 125 5.44 21.07 -12.98
N GLY A 126 4.95 21.97 -12.13
CA GLY A 126 3.58 21.95 -11.65
C GLY A 126 3.36 22.85 -10.45
N THR A 127 2.20 22.73 -9.84
CA THR A 127 1.80 23.47 -8.64
C THR A 127 1.77 22.53 -7.45
N ALA A 128 2.54 22.83 -6.41
CA ALA A 128 2.47 22.11 -5.15
C ALA A 128 1.06 22.23 -4.56
N VAL A 129 0.50 21.10 -4.15
CA VAL A 129 -0.83 21.09 -3.53
C VAL A 129 -0.67 21.46 -2.07
N SER A 130 -1.09 22.69 -1.74
CA SER A 130 -1.07 23.21 -0.37
C SER A 130 -2.31 22.87 0.45
N VAL A 131 -3.34 22.29 -0.17
CA VAL A 131 -4.55 21.87 0.53
C VAL A 131 -4.20 20.72 1.45
N GLN A 132 -3.89 21.05 2.68
CA GLN A 132 -3.85 20.09 3.76
C GLN A 132 -5.30 19.88 4.19
N LEU A 133 -5.86 18.76 3.74
CA LEU A 133 -7.10 18.30 4.34
C LEU A 133 -6.82 18.00 5.82
N GLU A 134 -7.73 18.43 6.67
CA GLU A 134 -7.70 18.00 8.06
C GLU A 134 -7.58 16.47 8.10
N PRO A 135 -6.67 15.92 8.91
CA PRO A 135 -6.53 14.50 9.05
C PRO A 135 -7.88 13.88 9.43
N ILE A 136 -8.35 12.92 8.65
CA ILE A 136 -9.60 12.21 8.93
C ILE A 136 -9.52 11.50 10.27
N ARG A 137 -8.31 11.15 10.70
CA ARG A 137 -8.02 10.50 11.98
C ARG A 137 -6.91 11.21 12.72
N THR A 138 -7.12 11.34 14.03
CA THR A 138 -6.09 11.82 14.95
C THR A 138 -4.98 10.77 15.13
N GLU A 139 -3.80 11.20 15.58
CA GLU A 139 -2.70 10.30 15.97
C GLU A 139 -3.18 9.24 16.96
N LYS A 140 -3.97 9.62 17.98
CA LYS A 140 -4.54 8.69 18.96
C LYS A 140 -5.42 7.62 18.29
N ALA A 141 -6.19 7.97 17.28
CA ALA A 141 -7.03 7.02 16.54
C ALA A 141 -6.18 6.07 15.69
N LEU A 142 -5.12 6.57 15.04
CA LEU A 142 -4.19 5.75 14.27
C LEU A 142 -3.35 4.82 15.16
N ASN A 143 -2.90 5.29 16.33
CA ASN A 143 -2.15 4.46 17.28
C ASN A 143 -2.99 3.31 17.86
N LYS A 144 -4.30 3.50 17.97
CA LYS A 144 -5.24 2.48 18.45
C LYS A 144 -6.03 1.84 17.31
N PHE A 145 -5.45 1.81 16.12
CA PHE A 145 -6.13 1.43 14.89
C PHE A 145 -6.75 0.03 14.98
N ASN A 146 -7.93 -0.04 15.54
CA ASN A 146 -8.74 -1.24 15.73
C ASN A 146 -10.18 -1.08 15.19
N GLY A 147 -10.34 -0.18 14.22
CA GLY A 147 -11.62 0.19 13.66
C GLY A 147 -12.41 1.19 14.52
N ASP A 148 -13.26 1.94 13.89
CA ASP A 148 -14.14 2.91 14.52
C ASP A 148 -15.52 2.92 13.82
N GLY A 149 -16.51 3.49 14.50
CA GLY A 149 -17.88 3.57 14.00
C GLY A 149 -18.55 2.22 13.75
N PRO A 150 -19.50 2.14 12.80
CA PRO A 150 -20.23 0.91 12.46
C PRO A 150 -19.33 -0.22 11.98
N ALA A 151 -18.21 0.09 11.36
CA ALA A 151 -17.23 -0.88 10.92
C ALA A 151 -16.70 -1.74 12.08
N LYS A 152 -16.58 -1.15 13.27
CA LYS A 152 -16.18 -1.83 14.51
C LYS A 152 -17.12 -2.98 14.90
N MET A 153 -18.39 -2.89 14.51
CA MET A 153 -19.40 -3.92 14.79
C MET A 153 -19.45 -5.02 13.73
N MET A 154 -19.01 -4.72 12.50
CA MET A 154 -19.17 -5.60 11.33
C MET A 154 -17.96 -6.49 11.06
N ALA A 155 -16.77 -6.12 11.55
CA ALA A 155 -15.58 -6.93 11.41
C ALA A 155 -14.78 -6.86 12.70
N LYS A 156 -14.04 -7.91 12.99
CA LYS A 156 -13.07 -7.91 14.06
C LYS A 156 -11.88 -7.03 13.61
N PHE A 157 -12.05 -5.71 13.66
CA PHE A 157 -10.97 -4.78 13.40
C PHE A 157 -9.97 -4.87 14.54
N ARG A 158 -8.89 -5.49 14.24
CA ARG A 158 -7.77 -5.72 15.12
C ARG A 158 -6.68 -4.71 14.79
N ASN A 159 -5.73 -4.53 15.68
CA ASN A 159 -4.53 -3.80 15.37
C ASN A 159 -3.76 -4.49 14.21
N TRP A 160 -2.72 -3.86 13.67
CA TRP A 160 -1.99 -4.40 12.52
C TRP A 160 -1.46 -5.81 12.76
N SER A 161 -0.97 -6.12 13.97
CA SER A 161 -0.38 -7.43 14.28
C SER A 161 -1.42 -8.54 14.31
N GLU A 162 -2.61 -8.26 14.83
CA GLU A 162 -3.73 -9.19 14.83
C GLU A 162 -4.39 -9.32 13.45
N SER A 163 -4.16 -8.35 12.55
CA SER A 163 -4.65 -8.35 11.18
C SER A 163 -3.74 -9.09 10.21
N GLN A 164 -2.56 -9.50 10.66
CA GLN A 164 -1.69 -10.39 9.90
C GLN A 164 -2.23 -11.81 9.94
N ASN A 165 -2.61 -12.33 8.77
CA ASN A 165 -3.05 -13.71 8.61
C ASN A 165 -1.89 -14.55 8.12
N SER A 166 -1.60 -15.64 8.83
CA SER A 166 -0.55 -16.57 8.46
C SER A 166 -1.10 -17.57 7.45
N ALA A 167 -0.65 -17.49 6.21
CA ALA A 167 -0.98 -18.48 5.18
C ALA A 167 -0.31 -19.82 5.49
N PHE A 168 0.92 -19.79 5.98
CA PHE A 168 1.62 -20.96 6.53
C PHE A 168 2.79 -20.54 7.43
N GLU A 169 3.28 -21.51 8.21
CA GLU A 169 4.38 -21.34 9.16
C GLU A 169 5.42 -22.45 8.97
N ASP A 170 6.66 -22.16 9.36
CA ASP A 170 7.78 -23.10 9.30
C ASP A 170 8.78 -22.79 10.43
N LYS A 171 9.81 -23.63 10.58
CA LYS A 171 10.87 -23.44 11.55
C LYS A 171 11.77 -22.26 11.19
N PRO A 172 12.39 -21.57 12.17
CA PRO A 172 13.24 -20.40 11.95
C PRO A 172 14.37 -20.62 10.96
N GLU A 173 15.00 -21.80 11.01
CA GLU A 173 16.12 -22.19 10.11
C GLU A 173 15.72 -22.28 8.64
N ASN A 174 14.44 -22.44 8.35
CA ASN A 174 13.91 -22.57 6.99
C ASN A 174 13.59 -21.21 6.33
N PHE A 175 13.96 -20.07 6.94
CA PHE A 175 13.62 -18.74 6.44
C PHE A 175 13.95 -18.55 4.94
N ALA A 176 15.17 -18.89 4.54
CA ALA A 176 15.58 -18.73 3.13
C ALA A 176 14.76 -19.63 2.17
N ALA A 177 14.46 -20.86 2.60
CA ALA A 177 13.65 -21.80 1.83
C ALA A 177 12.18 -21.31 1.71
N VAL A 178 11.62 -20.77 2.78
CA VAL A 178 10.28 -20.17 2.78
C VAL A 178 10.22 -18.95 1.85
N VAL A 179 11.23 -18.07 1.91
CA VAL A 179 11.33 -16.92 1.00
C VAL A 179 11.36 -17.37 -0.47
N ALA A 180 12.20 -18.36 -0.79
CA ALA A 180 12.31 -18.91 -2.14
C ALA A 180 10.99 -19.55 -2.62
N ARG A 181 10.31 -20.26 -1.73
CA ARG A 181 9.00 -20.87 -2.01
C ARG A 181 7.93 -19.81 -2.30
N VAL A 182 7.82 -18.78 -1.49
CA VAL A 182 6.85 -17.68 -1.72
C VAL A 182 7.14 -16.98 -3.04
N GLU A 183 8.41 -16.69 -3.31
CA GLU A 183 8.81 -16.10 -4.60
C GLU A 183 8.42 -16.99 -5.78
N SER A 184 8.69 -18.29 -5.70
CA SER A 184 8.34 -19.26 -6.75
C SER A 184 6.82 -19.32 -6.96
N SER A 185 6.04 -19.33 -5.88
CA SER A 185 4.57 -19.34 -5.96
C SER A 185 4.03 -18.10 -6.68
N LEU A 186 4.55 -16.93 -6.30
CA LEU A 186 4.13 -15.66 -6.90
C LEU A 186 4.58 -15.54 -8.36
N ARG A 187 5.76 -16.05 -8.73
CA ARG A 187 6.23 -16.08 -10.12
C ARG A 187 5.46 -17.06 -11.00
N ALA A 188 5.00 -18.18 -10.43
CA ALA A 188 4.17 -19.15 -11.13
C ALA A 188 2.71 -18.68 -11.28
N SER A 189 2.30 -17.72 -10.48
CA SER A 189 0.98 -17.10 -10.55
C SER A 189 0.95 -16.10 -11.72
N SER A 190 -0.18 -16.01 -12.39
CA SER A 190 -0.38 -15.04 -13.47
C SER A 190 -1.71 -14.33 -13.30
N ASP A 191 -1.69 -13.03 -13.53
CA ASP A 191 -2.88 -12.17 -13.55
C ASP A 191 -3.91 -12.68 -14.56
N LYS A 192 -5.17 -12.71 -14.15
CA LYS A 192 -6.30 -13.20 -14.95
C LYS A 192 -7.19 -12.06 -15.48
N GLY A 193 -6.78 -10.81 -15.25
CA GLY A 193 -7.53 -9.64 -15.69
C GLY A 193 -8.60 -9.18 -14.69
N VAL A 194 -9.35 -8.16 -15.09
CA VAL A 194 -10.24 -7.40 -14.18
C VAL A 194 -11.47 -8.16 -13.68
N GLU A 195 -11.84 -9.26 -14.34
CA GLU A 195 -13.02 -10.04 -13.98
C GLU A 195 -12.71 -11.25 -13.08
N ASP A 196 -11.46 -11.68 -13.02
CA ASP A 196 -11.03 -12.83 -12.23
C ASP A 196 -10.03 -12.41 -11.14
N SER A 197 -10.40 -12.61 -9.89
CA SER A 197 -9.54 -12.28 -8.74
C SER A 197 -8.36 -13.23 -8.56
N SER A 198 -8.32 -14.36 -9.27
CA SER A 198 -7.22 -15.32 -9.17
C SER A 198 -5.99 -14.86 -9.95
N GLY A 199 -4.85 -15.33 -9.51
CA GLY A 199 -3.58 -14.96 -10.13
C GLY A 199 -3.06 -13.59 -9.66
N TRP A 200 -1.75 -13.56 -9.40
CA TRP A 200 -1.07 -12.39 -8.85
C TRP A 200 0.24 -12.14 -9.57
N THR A 201 0.56 -10.87 -9.78
CA THR A 201 1.85 -10.41 -10.28
C THR A 201 2.69 -9.93 -9.11
N MET A 202 3.89 -10.51 -8.94
CA MET A 202 4.88 -10.00 -8.01
C MET A 202 5.57 -8.77 -8.63
N LEU A 203 5.40 -7.61 -8.01
CA LEU A 203 6.02 -6.35 -8.46
C LEU A 203 7.39 -6.13 -7.84
N SER A 204 7.55 -6.47 -6.57
CA SER A 204 8.79 -6.23 -5.84
C SER A 204 9.06 -7.32 -4.83
N LYS A 205 10.35 -7.54 -4.56
CA LYS A 205 10.87 -8.33 -3.45
C LYS A 205 11.90 -7.48 -2.73
N ILE A 206 11.63 -7.12 -1.49
CA ILE A 206 12.45 -6.17 -0.73
C ILE A 206 12.84 -6.82 0.60
N PRO A 207 14.11 -7.23 0.76
CA PRO A 207 14.63 -7.66 2.05
C PRO A 207 14.65 -6.48 3.04
N VAL A 208 14.23 -6.72 4.28
CA VAL A 208 14.27 -5.74 5.36
C VAL A 208 14.96 -6.36 6.56
N GLY A 209 16.18 -5.90 6.83
CA GLY A 209 17.06 -6.57 7.78
C GLY A 209 17.42 -7.99 7.32
N SER A 210 17.74 -8.85 8.28
CA SER A 210 18.12 -10.26 8.03
C SER A 210 16.96 -11.24 8.22
N ASN A 211 15.81 -10.78 8.69
CA ASN A 211 14.74 -11.64 9.21
C ASN A 211 13.35 -11.35 8.60
N ALA A 212 13.27 -10.48 7.60
CA ALA A 212 12.02 -10.20 6.93
C ALA A 212 12.22 -9.92 5.43
N VAL A 213 11.23 -10.31 4.64
CA VAL A 213 11.12 -9.97 3.21
C VAL A 213 9.71 -9.50 2.92
N TYR A 214 9.61 -8.35 2.28
CA TYR A 214 8.37 -7.83 1.71
C TYR A 214 8.25 -8.22 0.25
N PHE A 215 7.10 -8.73 -0.13
CA PHE A 215 6.68 -8.91 -1.52
C PHE A 215 5.49 -7.99 -1.80
N GLY A 216 5.65 -7.09 -2.76
CA GLY A 216 4.56 -6.29 -3.28
C GLY A 216 3.86 -7.06 -4.40
N VAL A 217 2.56 -7.31 -4.25
CA VAL A 217 1.77 -8.09 -5.23
C VAL A 217 0.54 -7.31 -5.68
N SER A 218 0.18 -7.45 -6.94
CA SER A 218 -1.02 -6.85 -7.50
C SER A 218 -1.65 -7.75 -8.56
N ASN A 219 -2.90 -7.49 -8.89
CA ASN A 219 -3.57 -8.01 -10.07
C ASN A 219 -4.62 -7.01 -10.57
N ASP A 220 -5.02 -7.17 -11.82
CA ASP A 220 -5.95 -6.27 -12.50
C ASP A 220 -7.31 -6.18 -11.79
N TYR A 221 -7.79 -7.30 -11.26
CA TYR A 221 -9.03 -7.33 -10.47
C TYR A 221 -8.95 -6.39 -9.27
N THR A 222 -7.93 -6.55 -8.44
CA THR A 222 -7.73 -5.75 -7.22
C THR A 222 -7.54 -4.29 -7.55
N GLU A 223 -6.75 -3.98 -8.58
CA GLU A 223 -6.52 -2.61 -9.04
C GLU A 223 -7.82 -1.95 -9.46
N ASN A 224 -8.58 -2.60 -10.34
CA ASN A 224 -9.87 -2.11 -10.80
C ASN A 224 -10.86 -1.87 -9.64
N LYS A 225 -10.93 -2.79 -8.65
CA LYS A 225 -11.81 -2.63 -7.49
C LYS A 225 -11.34 -1.48 -6.60
N CYS A 226 -10.05 -1.39 -6.28
CA CYS A 226 -9.50 -0.34 -5.43
C CYS A 226 -9.74 1.07 -6.01
N ILE A 227 -9.51 1.25 -7.30
CA ILE A 227 -9.68 2.55 -7.96
C ILE A 227 -11.15 2.93 -8.06
N ARG A 228 -12.05 1.97 -8.28
CA ARG A 228 -13.49 2.23 -8.44
C ARG A 228 -14.27 2.35 -7.15
N ILE A 229 -13.72 1.92 -6.01
CA ILE A 229 -14.45 1.88 -4.72
C ILE A 229 -15.17 3.22 -4.42
N ASN A 230 -14.72 4.33 -4.96
CA ASN A 230 -15.20 5.64 -4.56
C ASN A 230 -15.63 6.58 -5.66
N SER A 231 -15.47 6.21 -6.91
CA SER A 231 -15.86 7.09 -8.02
C SER A 231 -17.34 7.49 -7.94
N ASP A 232 -18.20 6.61 -7.41
CA ASP A 232 -19.66 6.84 -7.35
C ASP A 232 -20.09 7.60 -6.09
N PHE A 233 -19.26 7.68 -5.04
CA PHE A 233 -19.69 8.17 -3.71
C PHE A 233 -18.95 9.41 -3.24
N ARG A 234 -17.81 9.71 -3.81
CA ARG A 234 -17.01 10.87 -3.43
C ARG A 234 -17.36 12.14 -4.20
N SER A 235 -17.97 12.03 -5.36
CA SER A 235 -18.49 13.18 -6.11
C SER A 235 -19.57 13.93 -5.35
N GLU A 236 -20.28 13.25 -4.47
CA GLU A 236 -21.26 13.84 -3.55
C GLU A 236 -20.60 14.32 -2.25
N GLY A 237 -19.30 14.23 -2.17
CA GLY A 237 -18.53 14.30 -0.94
C GLY A 237 -18.45 15.68 -0.32
N LYS A 238 -18.18 15.66 0.94
CA LYS A 238 -18.13 16.72 1.93
C LYS A 238 -17.12 17.85 1.66
N SER A 239 -16.35 17.80 0.58
CA SER A 239 -15.45 18.86 0.17
C SER A 239 -15.52 19.05 -1.34
N LYS A 240 -16.15 20.14 -1.75
CA LYS A 240 -16.17 20.60 -3.14
C LYS A 240 -14.76 20.96 -3.66
N ASP A 241 -13.83 21.21 -2.75
CA ASP A 241 -12.51 21.75 -3.05
C ASP A 241 -11.42 20.68 -3.21
N ALA A 242 -11.73 19.44 -2.91
CA ALA A 242 -10.80 18.32 -3.05
C ALA A 242 -11.54 17.10 -3.63
N PRO A 243 -11.65 17.01 -4.94
CA PRO A 243 -12.21 15.82 -5.58
C PRO A 243 -11.34 14.62 -5.25
N TYR A 244 -11.98 13.58 -4.72
CA TYR A 244 -11.32 12.29 -4.45
C TYR A 244 -11.82 11.29 -5.50
N PRO A 245 -11.13 11.16 -6.61
CA PRO A 245 -11.68 10.47 -7.80
C PRO A 245 -11.64 8.95 -7.73
N GLY A 246 -11.24 8.36 -6.62
CA GLY A 246 -11.02 6.92 -6.53
C GLY A 246 -9.66 6.50 -7.07
N VAL A 247 -9.24 7.01 -8.22
CA VAL A 247 -7.91 6.77 -8.80
C VAL A 247 -6.77 7.30 -7.91
N ASP A 248 -7.06 8.23 -7.03
CA ASP A 248 -6.13 8.73 -6.00
C ASP A 248 -5.76 7.67 -4.94
N HIS A 249 -6.44 6.51 -4.90
CA HIS A 249 -6.04 5.35 -4.11
C HIS A 249 -4.90 4.53 -4.72
N THR A 250 -4.39 4.91 -5.86
CA THR A 250 -3.22 4.24 -6.48
C THR A 250 -2.12 3.87 -5.49
N PRO A 251 -1.71 4.73 -4.50
CA PRO A 251 -0.72 4.35 -3.51
C PRO A 251 -1.20 3.37 -2.42
N ALA A 252 -2.45 2.94 -2.44
CA ALA A 252 -2.90 1.84 -1.58
C ALA A 252 -2.38 0.48 -2.08
N LEU A 253 -1.86 0.43 -3.29
CA LEU A 253 -1.27 -0.74 -3.93
C LEU A 253 0.25 -0.61 -4.03
N PRO A 254 0.98 -1.72 -4.19
CA PRO A 254 0.54 -3.12 -4.17
C PRO A 254 0.10 -3.62 -2.80
N LEU A 255 -0.51 -4.81 -2.76
CA LEU A 255 -0.77 -5.53 -1.52
C LEU A 255 0.54 -6.11 -0.96
N GLU A 256 0.55 -6.36 0.35
CA GLU A 256 1.70 -6.86 1.07
C GLU A 256 1.58 -8.36 1.33
N VAL A 257 2.61 -9.12 0.92
CA VAL A 257 2.91 -10.46 1.44
C VAL A 257 4.26 -10.37 2.14
N LEU A 258 4.32 -10.80 3.37
CA LEU A 258 5.52 -10.73 4.19
C LEU A 258 5.98 -12.15 4.55
N VAL A 259 7.28 -12.39 4.48
CA VAL A 259 7.91 -13.54 5.12
C VAL A 259 8.71 -13.00 6.31
N ILE A 260 8.36 -13.45 7.51
CA ILE A 260 8.88 -12.91 8.76
C ILE A 260 9.45 -14.05 9.60
N ASN A 261 10.70 -13.93 10.01
CA ASN A 261 11.32 -14.78 11.03
C ASN A 261 11.38 -14.02 12.35
N ASP A 262 10.59 -14.43 13.34
CA ASP A 262 10.56 -13.83 14.68
C ASP A 262 11.50 -14.52 15.68
N GLY A 263 12.34 -15.43 15.21
CA GLY A 263 13.27 -16.22 16.02
C GLY A 263 12.68 -17.53 16.55
N ASN A 264 11.35 -17.64 16.65
CA ASN A 264 10.66 -18.87 17.06
C ASN A 264 10.13 -19.63 15.84
N LYS A 265 9.67 -18.91 14.84
CA LYS A 265 9.14 -19.47 13.61
C LYS A 265 9.25 -18.48 12.45
N VAL A 266 9.15 -19.02 11.24
CA VAL A 266 8.93 -18.25 10.02
C VAL A 266 7.44 -18.26 9.72
N ARG A 267 6.89 -17.08 9.43
CA ARG A 267 5.50 -16.92 9.02
C ARG A 267 5.43 -16.25 7.64
N THR A 268 4.61 -16.81 6.77
CA THR A 268 4.19 -16.13 5.54
C THR A 268 2.84 -15.50 5.82
N VAL A 269 2.79 -14.18 5.84
CA VAL A 269 1.61 -13.44 6.26
C VAL A 269 1.17 -12.43 5.20
N HIS A 270 -0.14 -12.17 5.16
CA HIS A 270 -0.73 -11.03 4.48
C HIS A 270 -1.78 -10.38 5.39
N TYR A 271 -2.15 -9.15 5.11
CA TYR A 271 -3.11 -8.45 5.97
C TYR A 271 -4.55 -8.80 5.65
N GLY A 272 -5.41 -8.80 6.66
CA GLY A 272 -6.85 -8.82 6.47
C GLY A 272 -7.31 -7.67 5.58
N GLN A 273 -7.94 -7.98 4.46
CA GLN A 273 -8.27 -6.95 3.46
C GLN A 273 -9.32 -5.96 3.96
N MET A 274 -10.18 -6.38 4.90
CA MET A 274 -11.09 -5.47 5.58
C MET A 274 -10.35 -4.44 6.44
N TRP A 275 -9.26 -4.84 7.10
CA TRP A 275 -8.38 -3.93 7.83
C TRP A 275 -7.66 -2.96 6.88
N ARG A 276 -7.12 -3.46 5.75
CA ARG A 276 -6.51 -2.61 4.72
C ARG A 276 -7.51 -1.62 4.13
N MET A 277 -8.75 -2.07 3.90
CA MET A 277 -9.80 -1.19 3.40
C MET A 277 -10.01 0.00 4.34
N GLN A 278 -9.96 -0.20 5.63
CA GLN A 278 -10.04 0.91 6.58
C GLN A 278 -8.81 1.80 6.61
N LEU A 279 -7.63 1.22 6.43
CA LEU A 279 -6.39 1.99 6.42
C LEU A 279 -6.34 2.96 5.23
N TYR A 280 -6.71 2.50 4.05
CA TYR A 280 -6.50 3.22 2.80
C TYR A 280 -7.76 3.87 2.21
N PHE A 281 -8.96 3.42 2.59
CA PHE A 281 -10.23 3.85 1.97
C PHE A 281 -11.23 4.43 2.98
N TRP A 282 -10.77 4.84 4.13
CA TRP A 282 -11.63 5.36 5.20
C TRP A 282 -12.45 6.58 4.79
N ASP A 283 -11.90 7.42 3.95
CA ASP A 283 -12.52 8.62 3.41
C ASP A 283 -13.65 8.33 2.41
N SER A 284 -13.83 7.07 2.02
CA SER A 284 -14.85 6.62 1.08
C SER A 284 -16.27 6.67 1.63
N GLY A 285 -16.38 6.71 2.94
CA GLY A 285 -17.66 6.76 3.62
C GLY A 285 -18.40 5.42 3.72
N TYR A 286 -19.45 5.43 4.51
CA TYR A 286 -20.19 4.23 4.90
C TYR A 286 -20.87 3.50 3.72
N MET A 287 -21.42 4.24 2.76
CA MET A 287 -22.11 3.63 1.62
C MET A 287 -21.17 2.91 0.67
N ALA A 288 -19.97 3.46 0.44
CA ALA A 288 -18.93 2.78 -0.33
C ALA A 288 -18.50 1.49 0.38
N PHE A 289 -18.35 1.54 1.70
CA PHE A 289 -18.09 0.36 2.51
C PHE A 289 -19.19 -0.70 2.32
N ALA A 290 -20.46 -0.33 2.50
CA ALA A 290 -21.59 -1.25 2.43
C ALA A 290 -21.68 -1.96 1.05
N LYS A 291 -21.47 -1.22 -0.04
CA LYS A 291 -21.51 -1.78 -1.40
C LYS A 291 -20.33 -2.70 -1.74
N ASN A 292 -19.21 -2.56 -1.06
CA ASN A 292 -17.97 -3.30 -1.36
C ASN A 292 -17.60 -4.32 -0.28
N THR A 293 -18.49 -4.69 0.63
CA THR A 293 -18.20 -5.57 1.78
C THR A 293 -17.68 -6.96 1.40
N LEU A 294 -18.01 -7.48 0.22
CA LEU A 294 -17.55 -8.79 -0.25
C LEU A 294 -16.15 -8.73 -0.88
N ILE A 295 -15.73 -7.59 -1.42
CA ILE A 295 -14.45 -7.45 -2.13
C ILE A 295 -13.25 -7.83 -1.26
N PRO A 296 -13.15 -7.37 0.00
CA PRO A 296 -12.05 -7.77 0.89
C PRO A 296 -11.92 -9.28 1.08
N SER A 297 -13.03 -10.00 1.19
CA SER A 297 -13.02 -11.45 1.36
C SER A 297 -12.57 -12.17 0.09
N ILE A 298 -12.97 -11.69 -1.08
CA ILE A 298 -12.57 -12.25 -2.38
C ILE A 298 -11.05 -12.08 -2.56
N ILE A 299 -10.52 -10.89 -2.32
CA ILE A 299 -9.09 -10.61 -2.43
C ILE A 299 -8.29 -11.45 -1.42
N PHE A 300 -8.77 -11.51 -0.17
CA PHE A 300 -8.16 -12.32 0.87
C PHE A 300 -8.03 -13.79 0.46
N SER A 301 -9.13 -14.41 0.03
CA SER A 301 -9.16 -15.83 -0.34
C SER A 301 -8.27 -16.10 -1.55
N SER A 302 -8.22 -15.18 -2.50
CA SER A 302 -7.39 -15.31 -3.70
C SER A 302 -5.89 -15.31 -3.37
N ILE A 303 -5.43 -14.38 -2.54
CA ILE A 303 -4.01 -14.30 -2.18
C ILE A 303 -3.61 -15.46 -1.28
N ASP A 304 -4.46 -15.84 -0.33
CA ASP A 304 -4.23 -16.97 0.56
C ASP A 304 -4.10 -18.28 -0.22
N SER A 305 -4.99 -18.51 -1.18
CA SER A 305 -4.95 -19.68 -2.06
C SER A 305 -3.67 -19.74 -2.90
N THR A 306 -3.19 -18.61 -3.40
CA THR A 306 -1.95 -18.54 -4.17
C THR A 306 -0.73 -18.92 -3.31
N LEU A 307 -0.71 -18.48 -2.05
CA LEU A 307 0.39 -18.77 -1.13
C LEU A 307 0.36 -20.22 -0.61
N THR A 308 -0.82 -20.79 -0.45
CA THR A 308 -1.01 -22.15 0.11
C THR A 308 -0.94 -23.26 -0.94
N ALA A 309 -1.28 -22.98 -2.21
CA ALA A 309 -1.31 -23.98 -3.28
C ALA A 309 0.03 -24.72 -3.46
N THR A 310 1.16 -24.04 -3.32
CA THR A 310 2.49 -24.64 -3.39
C THR A 310 2.89 -25.41 -2.12
N ALA A 311 2.18 -25.20 -1.00
CA ALA A 311 2.40 -25.99 0.21
C ALA A 311 2.05 -27.46 0.03
N SER A 312 1.06 -27.76 -0.81
CA SER A 312 0.59 -29.11 -1.09
C SER A 312 1.44 -29.86 -2.11
N ALA A 313 2.13 -29.14 -3.01
CA ALA A 313 2.95 -29.76 -4.04
C ALA A 313 4.36 -30.18 -3.56
N ALA A 314 4.77 -29.75 -2.36
CA ALA A 314 6.09 -30.03 -1.78
C ALA A 314 6.07 -31.13 -0.70
N LYS A 315 4.92 -31.78 -0.49
CA LYS A 315 4.78 -32.99 0.35
C LYS A 315 4.70 -34.22 -0.52
#